data_6ba6255410b5aa3ebc4f2414a47668f5
#
_entry.id   6ba6255410b5aa3ebc4f2414a47668f5
#
_cell.length_a   1.000
_cell.length_b   1.000
_cell.length_c   1.000
_cell.angle_alpha   90.00
_cell.angle_beta   90.00
_cell.angle_gamma   90.00
#
_symmetry.space_group_name_H-M   'P 1'
#
loop_
_entity.id
_entity.type
_entity.pdbx_description
1 polymer ?
#
loop_
_entity_poly.entity_id
_entity_poly.type
_entity_poly.pdbx_seq_one_letter_code
_entity_poly.pdbx_strand_id
1 'polypeptide(L)'
;MRKPRLKNDGEGFYHVTSRCVDRTFRFKDADKTRIVDKMKRMGKFCGVEIGTYAVMSNHFHILLHVLEPKELTDDELVGRISALYGPAKAEDLRNTWTILRRAGDTASLEQLEASRRIYLRRMGDLSIYMQELKQWISREYNKEHNRKGTLWEERFWSCLLEDSAETLTSVASYIDRNAVRAGIVERPEDYHWCGFAEAHAGHAAAQRTLASLFRQSEDMAWTEAKERYSWLLRPVTDTADAVTDTERREKRNPAFTRALAMGSRRFILETYARFPKIFTAKRRPAQPFVTDGRADKSALCASHRPREAVFG
;
A
#
# COMPACT_ATOMS: atom_id res chain seq x y z
N MET A 1 -10.64 -7.49 -20.53
CA MET A 1 -10.39 -6.02 -20.60
C MET A 1 -9.54 -5.58 -19.41
N ARG A 2 -8.48 -4.77 -19.60
CA ARG A 2 -7.63 -4.33 -18.47
C ARG A 2 -8.40 -3.37 -17.56
N LYS A 3 -8.46 -3.71 -16.27
CA LYS A 3 -9.10 -2.84 -15.27
C LYS A 3 -8.30 -1.54 -15.12
N PRO A 4 -8.90 -0.34 -15.30
CA PRO A 4 -8.21 0.92 -15.13
C PRO A 4 -7.77 1.11 -13.69
N ARG A 5 -6.69 1.85 -13.48
CA ARG A 5 -6.19 2.27 -12.17
C ARG A 5 -6.05 3.78 -12.18
N LEU A 6 -6.41 4.40 -11.09
CA LEU A 6 -6.12 5.81 -10.87
C LEU A 6 -4.69 5.91 -10.35
N LYS A 7 -3.91 6.79 -10.92
CA LYS A 7 -2.55 7.08 -10.50
C LYS A 7 -2.35 8.59 -10.58
N ASN A 8 -1.91 9.18 -9.49
CA ASN A 8 -1.48 10.57 -9.49
C ASN A 8 -0.20 10.72 -10.33
N ASP A 9 -0.01 11.89 -10.93
CA ASP A 9 1.21 12.22 -11.65
C ASP A 9 2.38 12.59 -10.72
N GLY A 10 2.13 12.64 -9.42
CA GLY A 10 3.09 12.91 -8.35
C GLY A 10 2.75 12.09 -7.12
N GLU A 11 2.89 12.73 -5.96
CA GLU A 11 2.60 12.14 -4.66
C GLU A 11 1.17 11.62 -4.53
N GLY A 12 0.99 10.52 -3.79
CA GLY A 12 -0.35 9.99 -3.54
C GLY A 12 -0.39 8.79 -2.60
N PHE A 13 -1.55 8.65 -1.94
CA PHE A 13 -1.84 7.53 -1.06
C PHE A 13 -2.65 6.46 -1.77
N TYR A 14 -2.30 5.21 -1.53
CA TYR A 14 -2.94 4.08 -2.19
C TYR A 14 -3.17 2.93 -1.23
N HIS A 15 -4.37 2.38 -1.25
CA HIS A 15 -4.59 1.04 -0.73
C HIS A 15 -4.40 0.05 -1.87
N VAL A 16 -3.48 -0.88 -1.72
CA VAL A 16 -3.21 -1.92 -2.71
C VAL A 16 -3.46 -3.30 -2.14
N THR A 17 -3.92 -4.20 -3.01
CA THR A 17 -4.08 -5.61 -2.65
C THR A 17 -3.71 -6.53 -3.82
N SER A 18 -3.23 -7.71 -3.48
CA SER A 18 -3.00 -8.78 -4.46
C SER A 18 -3.29 -10.13 -3.82
N ARG A 19 -3.86 -11.03 -4.59
CA ARG A 19 -4.33 -12.34 -4.13
C ARG A 19 -3.73 -13.47 -4.95
N CYS A 20 -3.46 -14.59 -4.27
CA CYS A 20 -3.01 -15.81 -4.94
C CYS A 20 -4.10 -16.43 -5.80
N VAL A 21 -3.69 -17.09 -6.88
CA VAL A 21 -4.58 -17.87 -7.75
C VAL A 21 -5.32 -18.93 -6.94
N ASP A 22 -6.56 -19.19 -7.32
CA ASP A 22 -7.48 -20.15 -6.67
C ASP A 22 -7.77 -19.85 -5.20
N ARG A 23 -7.37 -18.69 -4.70
CA ARG A 23 -7.51 -18.25 -3.30
C ARG A 23 -6.95 -19.23 -2.29
N THR A 24 -6.04 -20.09 -2.72
CA THR A 24 -5.41 -21.09 -1.85
C THR A 24 -4.46 -20.45 -0.84
N PHE A 25 -4.41 -21.00 0.39
CA PHE A 25 -3.48 -20.57 1.44
C PHE A 25 -2.08 -21.07 1.09
N ARG A 26 -1.28 -20.19 0.53
CA ARG A 26 0.05 -20.50 0.02
C ARG A 26 1.16 -20.05 0.96
N PHE A 27 1.04 -18.84 1.52
CA PHE A 27 2.12 -18.25 2.32
C PHE A 27 2.13 -18.83 3.73
N LYS A 28 3.20 -19.56 4.03
CA LYS A 28 3.57 -19.95 5.38
C LYS A 28 4.21 -18.77 6.12
N ASP A 29 4.47 -18.90 7.39
CA ASP A 29 5.01 -17.83 8.23
C ASP A 29 6.37 -17.31 7.74
N ALA A 30 7.25 -18.21 7.32
CA ALA A 30 8.53 -17.82 6.70
C ALA A 30 8.35 -17.02 5.40
N ASP A 31 7.35 -17.36 4.57
CA ASP A 31 7.03 -16.62 3.36
C ASP A 31 6.54 -15.21 3.69
N LYS A 32 5.62 -15.09 4.65
CA LYS A 32 5.07 -13.80 5.11
C LYS A 32 6.19 -12.90 5.64
N THR A 33 7.09 -13.42 6.45
CA THR A 33 8.24 -12.68 6.99
C THR A 33 9.14 -12.15 5.88
N ARG A 34 9.49 -12.98 4.89
CA ARG A 34 10.27 -12.56 3.73
C ARG A 34 9.55 -11.53 2.86
N ILE A 35 8.23 -11.65 2.70
CA ILE A 35 7.41 -10.67 1.97
C ILE A 35 7.46 -9.32 2.67
N VAL A 36 7.30 -9.28 3.99
CA VAL A 36 7.36 -8.03 4.78
C VAL A 36 8.74 -7.39 4.67
N ASP A 37 9.83 -8.15 4.84
CA ASP A 37 11.19 -7.62 4.69
C ASP A 37 11.41 -7.02 3.30
N LYS A 38 11.09 -7.79 2.26
CA LYS A 38 11.28 -7.35 0.87
C LYS A 38 10.46 -6.11 0.54
N MET A 39 9.21 -6.08 0.97
CA MET A 39 8.30 -4.94 0.79
C MET A 39 8.90 -3.65 1.38
N LYS A 40 9.43 -3.70 2.61
CA LYS A 40 10.06 -2.57 3.28
C LYS A 40 11.35 -2.11 2.61
N ARG A 41 12.23 -3.04 2.26
CA ARG A 41 13.49 -2.74 1.56
C ARG A 41 13.24 -2.11 0.20
N MET A 42 12.26 -2.62 -0.54
CA MET A 42 11.84 -2.03 -1.82
C MET A 42 11.20 -0.65 -1.63
N GLY A 43 10.40 -0.46 -0.58
CA GLY A 43 9.82 0.85 -0.26
C GLY A 43 10.90 1.91 -0.05
N LYS A 44 11.91 1.62 0.78
CA LYS A 44 13.06 2.50 1.01
C LYS A 44 13.81 2.83 -0.29
N PHE A 45 13.99 1.84 -1.15
CA PHE A 45 14.63 2.04 -2.45
C PHE A 45 13.78 2.89 -3.39
N CYS A 46 12.50 2.55 -3.58
CA CYS A 46 11.63 3.21 -4.56
C CYS A 46 11.12 4.59 -4.10
N GLY A 47 11.36 5.02 -2.87
CA GLY A 47 10.72 6.21 -2.31
C GLY A 47 9.21 6.01 -2.12
N VAL A 48 8.85 4.84 -1.59
CA VAL A 48 7.47 4.47 -1.25
C VAL A 48 7.42 4.15 0.24
N GLU A 49 6.66 4.93 0.97
CA GLU A 49 6.44 4.71 2.40
C GLU A 49 5.28 3.75 2.63
N ILE A 50 5.40 2.94 3.66
CA ILE A 50 4.38 1.94 4.01
C ILE A 50 3.66 2.43 5.25
N GLY A 51 2.42 2.91 5.09
CA GLY A 51 1.57 3.38 6.18
C GLY A 51 1.21 2.25 7.14
N THR A 52 0.67 1.18 6.62
CA THR A 52 0.47 -0.10 7.30
C THR A 52 0.31 -1.23 6.28
N TYR A 53 0.27 -2.46 6.77
CA TYR A 53 0.10 -3.65 5.92
C TYR A 53 -0.52 -4.81 6.71
N ALA A 54 -1.07 -5.79 5.96
CA ALA A 54 -1.42 -7.12 6.47
C ALA A 54 -1.07 -8.17 5.41
N VAL A 55 -0.16 -9.09 5.73
CA VAL A 55 0.23 -10.20 4.85
C VAL A 55 -0.47 -11.46 5.33
N MET A 56 -1.53 -11.86 4.64
CA MET A 56 -2.33 -13.04 4.92
C MET A 56 -1.77 -14.27 4.17
N SER A 57 -2.30 -15.45 4.47
CA SER A 57 -1.81 -16.69 3.83
C SER A 57 -2.09 -16.81 2.34
N ASN A 58 -2.99 -16.00 1.76
CA ASN A 58 -3.32 -16.03 0.33
C ASN A 58 -3.45 -14.67 -0.33
N HIS A 59 -3.24 -13.59 0.38
CA HIS A 59 -3.29 -12.22 -0.14
C HIS A 59 -2.57 -11.28 0.80
N PHE A 60 -2.36 -10.05 0.34
CA PHE A 60 -1.88 -8.98 1.20
C PHE A 60 -2.62 -7.68 0.92
N HIS A 61 -2.67 -6.83 1.91
CA HIS A 61 -3.10 -5.44 1.84
C HIS A 61 -1.95 -4.54 2.28
N ILE A 62 -1.76 -3.41 1.60
CA ILE A 62 -0.75 -2.41 1.97
C ILE A 62 -1.35 -1.02 1.78
N LEU A 63 -1.19 -0.15 2.76
CA LEU A 63 -1.36 1.29 2.61
C LEU A 63 -0.02 1.89 2.21
N LEU A 64 0.06 2.44 1.02
CA LEU A 64 1.26 3.04 0.45
C LEU A 64 1.11 4.54 0.31
N HIS A 65 2.16 5.26 0.66
CA HIS A 65 2.40 6.64 0.31
C HIS A 65 3.51 6.67 -0.75
N VAL A 66 3.17 6.95 -1.97
CA VAL A 66 4.13 7.11 -3.07
C VAL A 66 4.56 8.55 -3.09
N LEU A 67 5.81 8.82 -2.77
CA LEU A 67 6.37 10.15 -2.74
C LEU A 67 6.61 10.67 -4.16
N GLU A 68 6.52 11.98 -4.31
CA GLU A 68 6.91 12.62 -5.56
C GLU A 68 8.38 12.33 -5.87
N PRO A 69 8.70 11.93 -7.10
CA PRO A 69 10.08 11.73 -7.52
C PRO A 69 10.86 13.06 -7.38
N LYS A 70 11.91 13.04 -6.59
CA LYS A 70 12.84 14.17 -6.45
C LYS A 70 14.12 13.88 -7.21
N GLU A 71 14.80 14.94 -7.65
CA GLU A 71 16.18 14.79 -8.05
C GLU A 71 17.01 14.30 -6.87
N LEU A 72 17.75 13.23 -7.08
CA LEU A 72 18.59 12.62 -6.06
C LEU A 72 20.06 12.88 -6.37
N THR A 73 20.81 13.28 -5.37
CA THR A 73 22.27 13.25 -5.40
C THR A 73 22.77 11.81 -5.56
N ASP A 74 24.05 11.64 -5.93
CA ASP A 74 24.65 10.31 -6.02
C ASP A 74 24.61 9.59 -4.67
N ASP A 75 24.88 10.30 -3.56
CA ASP A 75 24.88 9.74 -2.23
C ASP A 75 23.49 9.28 -1.77
N GLU A 76 22.46 10.05 -2.03
CA GLU A 76 21.08 9.67 -1.74
C GLU A 76 20.66 8.45 -2.56
N LEU A 77 21.01 8.42 -3.85
CA LEU A 77 20.69 7.30 -4.72
C LEU A 77 21.43 6.02 -4.30
N VAL A 78 22.72 6.12 -3.97
CA VAL A 78 23.51 5.02 -3.45
C VAL A 78 22.95 4.52 -2.11
N GLY A 79 22.55 5.42 -1.22
CA GLY A 79 21.88 5.07 0.04
C GLY A 79 20.60 4.24 -0.19
N ARG A 80 19.77 4.65 -1.14
CA ARG A 80 18.56 3.89 -1.53
C ARG A 80 18.91 2.53 -2.16
N ILE A 81 19.94 2.48 -3.01
CA ILE A 81 20.43 1.24 -3.62
C ILE A 81 20.92 0.28 -2.53
N SER A 82 21.63 0.78 -1.54
CA SER A 82 22.10 -0.01 -0.38
C SER A 82 20.97 -0.69 0.37
N ALA A 83 19.82 -0.02 0.55
CA ALA A 83 18.67 -0.58 1.24
C ALA A 83 18.10 -1.83 0.54
N LEU A 84 18.17 -1.90 -0.79
CA LEU A 84 17.61 -3.02 -1.56
C LEU A 84 18.64 -4.09 -1.94
N TYR A 85 19.84 -3.65 -2.33
CA TYR A 85 20.87 -4.52 -2.91
C TYR A 85 22.04 -4.82 -1.96
N GLY A 86 22.08 -4.14 -0.81
CA GLY A 86 23.14 -4.26 0.18
C GLY A 86 24.29 -3.28 -0.02
N PRO A 87 25.13 -3.12 1.02
CA PRO A 87 26.20 -2.10 1.04
C PRO A 87 27.29 -2.36 0.00
N ALA A 88 27.67 -3.62 -0.25
CA ALA A 88 28.72 -3.95 -1.23
C ALA A 88 28.39 -3.49 -2.65
N LYS A 89 27.14 -3.71 -3.11
CA LYS A 89 26.68 -3.23 -4.42
C LYS A 89 26.60 -1.72 -4.50
N ALA A 90 26.19 -1.09 -3.41
CA ALA A 90 26.10 0.37 -3.32
C ALA A 90 27.48 1.02 -3.40
N GLU A 91 28.48 0.45 -2.73
CA GLU A 91 29.85 0.94 -2.72
C GLU A 91 30.54 0.75 -4.08
N ASP A 92 30.34 -0.38 -4.73
CA ASP A 92 30.82 -0.63 -6.10
C ASP A 92 30.30 0.44 -7.09
N LEU A 93 29.01 0.78 -6.99
CA LEU A 93 28.42 1.85 -7.81
C LEU A 93 28.97 3.23 -7.45
N ARG A 94 29.11 3.54 -6.17
CA ARG A 94 29.70 4.80 -5.70
C ARG A 94 31.08 5.02 -6.31
N ASN A 95 31.92 4.00 -6.24
CA ASN A 95 33.29 4.04 -6.80
C ASN A 95 33.25 4.23 -8.31
N THR A 96 32.43 3.45 -9.01
CA THR A 96 32.28 3.57 -10.46
C THR A 96 31.81 4.98 -10.87
N TRP A 97 30.79 5.52 -10.22
CA TRP A 97 30.26 6.85 -10.52
C TRP A 97 31.26 7.96 -10.19
N THR A 98 32.05 7.79 -9.12
CA THR A 98 33.12 8.75 -8.80
C THR A 98 34.20 8.78 -9.86
N ILE A 99 34.62 7.62 -10.39
CA ILE A 99 35.61 7.52 -11.48
C ILE A 99 35.06 8.20 -12.75
N LEU A 100 33.83 7.87 -13.17
CA LEU A 100 33.23 8.45 -14.37
C LEU A 100 33.06 9.98 -14.27
N ARG A 101 32.68 10.47 -13.09
CA ARG A 101 32.55 11.91 -12.83
C ARG A 101 33.90 12.63 -12.87
N ARG A 102 34.96 12.00 -12.37
CA ARG A 102 36.33 12.55 -12.40
C ARG A 102 36.93 12.56 -13.80
N ALA A 103 36.63 11.58 -14.63
CA ALA A 103 37.05 11.56 -16.03
C ALA A 103 36.50 12.76 -16.81
N GLY A 104 35.22 13.12 -16.57
CA GLY A 104 34.61 14.38 -17.02
C GLY A 104 34.41 14.52 -18.54
N ASP A 105 34.85 13.54 -19.33
CA ASP A 105 34.60 13.52 -20.77
C ASP A 105 33.14 13.15 -21.07
N THR A 106 32.66 13.50 -22.26
CA THR A 106 31.26 13.31 -22.66
C THR A 106 30.82 11.85 -22.54
N ALA A 107 31.64 10.91 -22.98
CA ALA A 107 31.31 9.48 -22.95
C ALA A 107 31.18 8.95 -21.50
N SER A 108 32.09 9.36 -20.61
CA SER A 108 32.05 9.02 -19.20
C SER A 108 30.81 9.59 -18.51
N LEU A 109 30.44 10.83 -18.79
CA LEU A 109 29.23 11.45 -18.23
C LEU A 109 27.95 10.80 -18.76
N GLU A 110 27.88 10.43 -20.03
CA GLU A 110 26.76 9.69 -20.61
C GLU A 110 26.63 8.29 -19.97
N GLN A 111 27.72 7.61 -19.74
CA GLN A 111 27.74 6.30 -19.05
C GLN A 111 27.25 6.42 -17.59
N LEU A 112 27.68 7.46 -16.88
CA LEU A 112 27.21 7.77 -15.54
C LEU A 112 25.68 7.95 -15.51
N GLU A 113 25.16 8.82 -16.37
CA GLU A 113 23.74 9.10 -16.43
C GLU A 113 22.91 7.88 -16.88
N ALA A 114 23.41 7.09 -17.82
CA ALA A 114 22.78 5.83 -18.20
C ALA A 114 22.71 4.83 -17.02
N SER A 115 23.79 4.72 -16.24
CA SER A 115 23.82 3.88 -15.04
C SER A 115 22.83 4.37 -13.97
N ARG A 116 22.79 5.66 -13.68
CA ARG A 116 21.85 6.28 -12.73
C ARG A 116 20.39 6.04 -13.15
N ARG A 117 20.08 6.23 -14.41
CA ARG A 117 18.73 6.10 -14.99
C ARG A 117 18.13 4.72 -14.77
N ILE A 118 18.94 3.65 -14.72
CA ILE A 118 18.48 2.28 -14.42
C ILE A 118 17.77 2.21 -13.07
N TYR A 119 18.24 2.96 -12.09
CA TYR A 119 17.67 3.00 -10.73
C TYR A 119 16.58 4.06 -10.62
N LEU A 120 16.82 5.29 -11.12
CA LEU A 120 15.91 6.42 -11.00
C LEU A 120 14.53 6.13 -11.59
N ARG A 121 14.45 5.47 -12.75
CA ARG A 121 13.18 5.10 -13.40
C ARG A 121 12.25 4.23 -12.55
N ARG A 122 12.76 3.68 -11.46
CA ARG A 122 12.02 2.79 -10.55
C ARG A 122 11.48 3.52 -9.32
N MET A 123 11.75 4.80 -9.19
CA MET A 123 11.38 5.59 -8.02
C MET A 123 10.08 6.35 -8.23
N GLY A 124 9.32 6.54 -7.14
CA GLY A 124 8.06 7.27 -7.17
C GLY A 124 6.98 6.66 -8.07
N ASP A 125 7.06 5.36 -8.38
CA ASP A 125 6.10 4.68 -9.26
C ASP A 125 5.42 3.47 -8.59
N LEU A 126 4.13 3.62 -8.28
CA LEU A 126 3.31 2.57 -7.72
C LEU A 126 3.31 1.29 -8.57
N SER A 127 3.22 1.44 -9.90
CA SER A 127 3.09 0.30 -10.80
C SER A 127 4.37 -0.51 -10.87
N ILE A 128 5.50 0.17 -10.92
CA ILE A 128 6.83 -0.46 -10.92
C ILE A 128 7.09 -1.13 -9.59
N TYR A 129 6.87 -0.43 -8.46
CA TYR A 129 7.00 -1.00 -7.12
C TYR A 129 6.20 -2.30 -6.98
N MET A 130 4.92 -2.28 -7.30
CA MET A 130 4.04 -3.43 -7.17
C MET A 130 4.36 -4.55 -8.17
N GLN A 131 4.78 -4.21 -9.37
CA GLN A 131 5.20 -5.20 -10.36
C GLN A 131 6.44 -5.96 -9.88
N GLU A 132 7.47 -5.25 -9.44
CA GLU A 132 8.72 -5.86 -8.97
C GLU A 132 8.52 -6.66 -7.69
N LEU A 133 7.74 -6.14 -6.73
CA LEU A 133 7.41 -6.87 -5.51
C LEU A 133 6.70 -8.20 -5.83
N LYS A 134 5.67 -8.17 -6.65
CA LYS A 134 4.93 -9.37 -7.04
C LYS A 134 5.79 -10.36 -7.83
N GLN A 135 6.64 -9.87 -8.73
CA GLN A 135 7.58 -10.72 -9.47
C GLN A 135 8.59 -11.39 -8.55
N TRP A 136 9.13 -10.63 -7.58
CA TRP A 136 10.05 -11.19 -6.62
C TRP A 136 9.37 -12.27 -5.76
N ILE A 137 8.19 -11.99 -5.19
CA ILE A 137 7.42 -12.95 -4.39
C ILE A 137 7.17 -14.23 -5.21
N SER A 138 6.75 -14.10 -6.48
CA SER A 138 6.48 -15.26 -7.33
C SER A 138 7.73 -16.12 -7.56
N ARG A 139 8.87 -15.49 -7.83
CA ARG A 139 10.14 -16.19 -8.07
C ARG A 139 10.62 -16.92 -6.82
N GLU A 140 10.66 -16.22 -5.69
CA GLU A 140 11.10 -16.82 -4.42
C GLU A 140 10.18 -17.94 -3.98
N TYR A 141 8.87 -17.70 -4.01
CA TYR A 141 7.90 -18.72 -3.65
C TYR A 141 8.00 -19.96 -4.54
N ASN A 142 8.05 -19.78 -5.87
CA ASN A 142 8.14 -20.90 -6.82
C ASN A 142 9.46 -21.68 -6.65
N LYS A 143 10.59 -20.97 -6.41
CA LYS A 143 11.89 -21.58 -6.15
C LYS A 143 11.85 -22.44 -4.88
N GLU A 144 11.34 -21.89 -3.77
CA GLU A 144 11.37 -22.57 -2.48
C GLU A 144 10.41 -23.75 -2.40
N HIS A 145 9.27 -23.62 -3.07
CA HIS A 145 8.24 -24.67 -3.07
C HIS A 145 8.30 -25.58 -4.32
N ASN A 146 9.41 -25.54 -5.06
CA ASN A 146 9.61 -26.31 -6.31
C ASN A 146 8.41 -26.25 -7.25
N ARG A 147 7.87 -25.04 -7.46
CA ARG A 147 6.65 -24.79 -8.19
C ARG A 147 6.93 -23.99 -9.47
N LYS A 148 6.12 -24.21 -10.51
CA LYS A 148 6.09 -23.44 -11.76
C LYS A 148 4.74 -22.77 -11.96
N GLY A 149 4.70 -21.74 -12.82
CA GLY A 149 3.48 -21.04 -13.21
C GLY A 149 3.14 -19.83 -12.35
N THR A 150 1.97 -19.25 -12.61
CA THR A 150 1.53 -18.01 -11.94
C THR A 150 1.23 -18.24 -10.46
N LEU A 151 1.55 -17.24 -9.64
CA LEU A 151 1.19 -17.21 -8.23
C LEU A 151 -0.06 -16.34 -7.99
N TRP A 152 -0.34 -15.39 -8.86
CA TRP A 152 -1.32 -14.34 -8.66
C TRP A 152 -2.58 -14.55 -9.53
N GLU A 153 -3.75 -14.36 -8.91
CA GLU A 153 -5.06 -14.43 -9.57
C GLU A 153 -5.18 -13.38 -10.68
N GLU A 154 -4.78 -12.13 -10.35
CA GLU A 154 -4.83 -10.99 -11.27
C GLU A 154 -3.62 -10.08 -11.05
N ARG A 155 -3.58 -8.99 -11.82
CA ARG A 155 -2.76 -7.82 -11.46
C ARG A 155 -3.22 -7.29 -10.10
N PHE A 156 -2.34 -6.57 -9.39
CA PHE A 156 -2.76 -5.93 -8.14
C PHE A 156 -3.92 -4.94 -8.37
N TRP A 157 -4.79 -4.85 -7.39
CA TRP A 157 -5.79 -3.80 -7.32
C TRP A 157 -5.25 -2.64 -6.51
N SER A 158 -5.64 -1.39 -6.89
CA SER A 158 -5.31 -0.18 -6.14
C SER A 158 -6.49 0.76 -6.06
N CYS A 159 -6.62 1.42 -4.93
CA CYS A 159 -7.57 2.49 -4.65
C CYS A 159 -6.76 3.75 -4.32
N LEU A 160 -7.02 4.85 -5.04
CA LEU A 160 -6.47 6.16 -4.73
C LEU A 160 -7.17 6.71 -3.48
N LEU A 161 -6.41 7.19 -2.52
CA LEU A 161 -6.93 7.69 -1.25
C LEU A 161 -6.75 9.20 -1.15
N GLU A 162 -7.74 9.86 -0.55
CA GLU A 162 -7.59 11.25 -0.12
C GLU A 162 -6.56 11.34 0.99
N ASP A 163 -5.70 12.36 0.92
CA ASP A 163 -4.74 12.69 1.97
C ASP A 163 -5.46 13.40 3.13
N SER A 164 -6.21 12.63 3.90
CA SER A 164 -6.88 13.11 5.10
C SER A 164 -6.74 12.09 6.23
N ALA A 165 -6.61 12.58 7.46
CA ALA A 165 -6.51 11.72 8.65
C ALA A 165 -7.63 10.67 8.70
N GLU A 166 -8.83 11.10 8.37
CA GLU A 166 -10.03 10.28 8.40
C GLU A 166 -9.97 9.13 7.38
N THR A 167 -9.64 9.43 6.12
CA THR A 167 -9.53 8.40 5.07
C THR A 167 -8.39 7.44 5.38
N LEU A 168 -7.21 7.98 5.73
CA LEU A 168 -6.01 7.17 5.94
C LEU A 168 -6.15 6.24 7.15
N THR A 169 -6.65 6.75 8.28
CA THR A 169 -6.85 5.93 9.49
C THR A 169 -7.97 4.90 9.33
N SER A 170 -9.05 5.22 8.60
CA SER A 170 -10.10 4.25 8.26
C SER A 170 -9.57 3.10 7.42
N VAL A 171 -8.78 3.40 6.39
CA VAL A 171 -8.18 2.36 5.53
C VAL A 171 -7.14 1.56 6.29
N ALA A 172 -6.32 2.22 7.11
CA ALA A 172 -5.32 1.55 7.94
C ALA A 172 -5.97 0.59 8.92
N SER A 173 -7.02 1.02 9.65
CA SER A 173 -7.75 0.15 10.58
C SER A 173 -8.39 -1.04 9.87
N TYR A 174 -8.95 -0.83 8.67
CA TYR A 174 -9.45 -1.92 7.83
C TYR A 174 -8.35 -2.94 7.51
N ILE A 175 -7.14 -2.49 7.18
CA ILE A 175 -6.00 -3.35 6.85
C ILE A 175 -5.56 -4.13 8.09
N ASP A 176 -5.32 -3.47 9.22
CA ASP A 176 -4.80 -4.10 10.43
C ASP A 176 -5.80 -5.08 11.06
N ARG A 177 -7.11 -4.86 10.88
CA ARG A 177 -8.17 -5.80 11.33
C ARG A 177 -8.37 -7.00 10.40
N ASN A 178 -7.59 -7.16 9.31
CA ASN A 178 -7.80 -8.24 8.35
C ASN A 178 -7.72 -9.64 9.01
N ALA A 179 -6.75 -9.85 9.88
CA ALA A 179 -6.57 -11.13 10.56
C ALA A 179 -7.68 -11.41 11.59
N VAL A 180 -8.17 -10.37 12.27
CA VAL A 180 -9.32 -10.48 13.20
C VAL A 180 -10.58 -10.83 12.42
N ARG A 181 -10.86 -10.13 11.31
CA ARG A 181 -12.03 -10.43 10.46
C ARG A 181 -11.98 -11.81 9.80
N ALA A 182 -10.79 -12.36 9.63
CA ALA A 182 -10.59 -13.71 9.15
C ALA A 182 -10.71 -14.77 10.27
N GLY A 183 -10.88 -14.35 11.53
CA GLY A 183 -10.94 -15.25 12.70
C GLY A 183 -9.62 -15.92 13.02
N ILE A 184 -8.49 -15.34 12.62
CA ILE A 184 -7.15 -15.90 12.85
C ILE A 184 -6.62 -15.50 14.22
N VAL A 185 -6.91 -14.29 14.66
CA VAL A 185 -6.56 -13.73 15.97
C VAL A 185 -7.74 -12.93 16.52
N GLU A 186 -7.76 -12.71 17.83
CA GLU A 186 -8.79 -11.88 18.47
C GLU A 186 -8.47 -10.40 18.40
N ARG A 187 -7.19 -10.03 18.45
CA ARG A 187 -6.73 -8.65 18.45
C ARG A 187 -5.69 -8.44 17.34
N PRO A 188 -5.67 -7.28 16.68
CA PRO A 188 -4.74 -7.00 15.58
C PRO A 188 -3.27 -7.10 15.99
N GLU A 189 -2.92 -6.71 17.23
CA GLU A 189 -1.55 -6.77 17.76
C GLU A 189 -1.03 -8.20 17.92
N ASP A 190 -1.90 -9.19 17.95
CA ASP A 190 -1.53 -10.60 18.02
C ASP A 190 -1.17 -11.19 16.66
N TYR A 191 -1.40 -10.43 15.56
CA TYR A 191 -1.05 -10.89 14.22
C TYR A 191 0.29 -10.32 13.75
N HIS A 192 1.35 -11.10 13.89
CA HIS A 192 2.74 -10.69 13.66
C HIS A 192 3.00 -10.00 12.29
N TRP A 193 2.26 -10.35 11.24
CA TRP A 193 2.47 -9.83 9.88
C TRP A 193 1.51 -8.69 9.53
N CYS A 194 1.27 -7.76 10.47
CA CYS A 194 0.56 -6.50 10.22
C CYS A 194 1.32 -5.31 10.81
N GLY A 195 1.04 -4.11 10.26
CA GLY A 195 1.76 -2.90 10.64
C GLY A 195 1.49 -2.46 12.07
N PHE A 196 0.25 -2.64 12.56
CA PHE A 196 -0.08 -2.32 13.95
C PHE A 196 0.63 -3.22 14.96
N ALA A 197 0.70 -4.53 14.70
CA ALA A 197 1.45 -5.45 15.56
C ALA A 197 2.93 -5.08 15.65
N GLU A 198 3.53 -4.69 14.53
CA GLU A 198 4.91 -4.22 14.50
C GLU A 198 5.10 -2.94 15.34
N ALA A 199 4.22 -1.95 15.19
CA ALA A 199 4.27 -0.72 15.99
C ALA A 199 4.02 -1.00 17.48
N HIS A 200 3.08 -1.91 17.79
CA HIS A 200 2.80 -2.35 19.17
C HIS A 200 4.00 -3.04 19.81
N ALA A 201 4.75 -3.82 19.04
CA ALA A 201 5.99 -4.47 19.47
C ALA A 201 7.17 -3.51 19.69
N GLY A 202 7.00 -2.20 19.45
CA GLY A 202 8.01 -1.18 19.75
C GLY A 202 8.86 -0.73 18.56
N HIS A 203 8.55 -1.15 17.34
CA HIS A 203 9.31 -0.72 16.16
C HIS A 203 9.08 0.76 15.84
N ALA A 204 10.06 1.60 16.15
CA ALA A 204 9.96 3.06 16.05
C ALA A 204 9.55 3.57 14.66
N ALA A 205 10.01 2.92 13.58
CA ALA A 205 9.62 3.30 12.23
C ALA A 205 8.12 3.07 11.97
N ALA A 206 7.57 1.93 12.39
CA ALA A 206 6.15 1.61 12.28
C ALA A 206 5.30 2.55 13.14
N GLN A 207 5.77 2.87 14.36
CA GLN A 207 5.13 3.82 15.26
C GLN A 207 5.02 5.20 14.63
N ARG A 208 6.13 5.74 14.11
CA ARG A 208 6.13 7.06 13.42
C ARG A 208 5.18 7.06 12.22
N THR A 209 5.21 6.02 11.41
CA THR A 209 4.38 5.97 10.21
C THR A 209 2.89 5.87 10.55
N LEU A 210 2.50 5.08 11.56
CA LEU A 210 1.10 5.04 12.00
C LEU A 210 0.65 6.35 12.64
N ALA A 211 1.52 7.00 13.43
CA ALA A 211 1.22 8.32 14.01
C ALA A 211 1.02 9.38 12.92
N SER A 212 1.82 9.37 11.87
CA SER A 212 1.71 10.33 10.76
C SER A 212 0.39 10.23 9.98
N LEU A 213 -0.32 9.10 10.05
CA LEU A 213 -1.62 8.95 9.39
C LEU A 213 -2.71 9.84 10.01
N PHE A 214 -2.55 10.31 11.23
CA PHE A 214 -3.49 11.22 11.87
C PHE A 214 -3.39 12.66 11.36
N ARG A 215 -2.37 12.98 10.55
CA ARG A 215 -2.18 14.32 9.94
C ARG A 215 -2.27 15.47 10.95
N GLN A 216 -2.00 15.20 12.22
CA GLN A 216 -1.77 16.23 13.23
C GLN A 216 -0.30 16.61 13.22
N SER A 217 0.05 17.66 13.98
CA SER A 217 1.43 18.18 14.02
C SER A 217 2.46 17.06 14.02
N GLU A 218 3.59 17.28 13.39
CA GLU A 218 4.69 16.32 13.18
C GLU A 218 5.15 15.60 14.47
N ASP A 219 4.74 16.08 15.62
CA ASP A 219 5.15 15.68 16.97
C ASP A 219 4.11 14.84 17.74
N MET A 220 3.09 14.26 17.08
CA MET A 220 2.19 13.37 17.81
C MET A 220 2.96 12.21 18.42
N ALA A 221 3.01 12.13 19.76
CA ALA A 221 3.65 11.03 20.46
C ALA A 221 2.94 9.70 20.13
N TRP A 222 3.73 8.64 19.99
CA TRP A 222 3.18 7.31 19.72
C TRP A 222 2.12 6.87 20.74
N THR A 223 2.27 7.24 22.00
CA THR A 223 1.30 6.94 23.07
C THR A 223 -0.10 7.46 22.73
N GLU A 224 -0.19 8.72 22.30
CA GLU A 224 -1.45 9.33 21.89
C GLU A 224 -1.99 8.70 20.59
N ALA A 225 -1.14 8.54 19.59
CA ALA A 225 -1.49 7.89 18.35
C ALA A 225 -2.00 6.46 18.57
N LYS A 226 -1.33 5.70 19.46
CA LYS A 226 -1.70 4.35 19.84
C LYS A 226 -3.09 4.29 20.48
N GLU A 227 -3.41 5.17 21.42
CA GLU A 227 -4.72 5.23 22.05
C GLU A 227 -5.82 5.50 21.05
N ARG A 228 -5.66 6.53 20.21
CA ARG A 228 -6.61 6.89 19.16
C ARG A 228 -6.79 5.76 18.15
N TYR A 229 -5.70 5.15 17.72
CA TYR A 229 -5.74 4.07 16.75
C TYR A 229 -6.34 2.79 17.33
N SER A 230 -6.02 2.45 18.56
CA SER A 230 -6.61 1.31 19.29
C SER A 230 -8.12 1.46 19.43
N TRP A 231 -8.61 2.67 19.60
CA TRP A 231 -10.05 2.95 19.61
C TRP A 231 -10.71 2.60 18.25
N LEU A 232 -10.06 2.95 17.13
CA LEU A 232 -10.53 2.61 15.78
C LEU A 232 -10.49 1.10 15.50
N LEU A 233 -9.61 0.38 16.19
CA LEU A 233 -9.46 -1.07 16.03
C LEU A 233 -10.47 -1.88 16.88
N ARG A 234 -11.19 -1.24 17.82
CA ARG A 234 -12.19 -1.93 18.64
C ARG A 234 -13.33 -2.47 17.79
N PRO A 235 -13.87 -3.65 18.10
CA PRO A 235 -15.14 -4.07 17.54
C PRO A 235 -16.21 -3.02 17.87
N VAL A 236 -17.05 -2.68 16.92
CA VAL A 236 -18.22 -1.82 17.21
C VAL A 236 -19.18 -2.61 18.06
N THR A 237 -19.03 -2.51 19.39
CA THR A 237 -19.92 -3.14 20.37
C THR A 237 -20.91 -2.10 20.88
N ASP A 238 -21.99 -1.90 20.15
CA ASP A 238 -23.18 -1.30 20.74
C ASP A 238 -24.38 -2.19 20.40
N THR A 239 -24.86 -2.90 21.46
CA THR A 239 -25.95 -3.87 21.50
C THR A 239 -25.69 -5.22 20.83
N ALA A 240 -26.01 -6.31 21.53
CA ALA A 240 -25.72 -7.70 21.15
C ALA A 240 -26.29 -8.13 19.77
N ASP A 241 -27.30 -7.43 19.25
CA ASP A 241 -27.89 -7.69 17.93
C ASP A 241 -27.26 -6.87 16.79
N ALA A 242 -26.59 -5.76 17.09
CA ALA A 242 -25.95 -4.90 16.07
C ALA A 242 -24.58 -5.44 15.64
N VAL A 243 -23.89 -6.19 16.49
CA VAL A 243 -22.54 -6.75 16.23
C VAL A 243 -22.54 -7.67 15.01
N THR A 244 -23.54 -8.53 14.87
CA THR A 244 -23.61 -9.48 13.76
C THR A 244 -23.89 -8.81 12.41
N ASP A 245 -24.60 -7.69 12.38
CA ASP A 245 -24.97 -7.03 11.14
C ASP A 245 -23.89 -6.03 10.70
N THR A 246 -23.24 -5.34 11.64
CA THR A 246 -22.11 -4.43 11.32
C THR A 246 -20.86 -5.21 10.87
N GLU A 247 -20.51 -6.31 11.53
CA GLU A 247 -19.43 -7.20 11.08
C GLU A 247 -19.76 -7.86 9.73
N ARG A 248 -21.00 -8.24 9.48
CA ARG A 248 -21.47 -8.73 8.18
C ARG A 248 -21.42 -7.64 7.13
N ARG A 249 -21.72 -6.38 7.45
CA ARG A 249 -21.61 -5.23 6.54
C ARG A 249 -20.15 -4.89 6.25
N GLU A 250 -19.25 -4.89 7.25
CA GLU A 250 -17.81 -4.71 7.03
C GLU A 250 -17.21 -5.85 6.18
N LYS A 251 -17.58 -7.10 6.43
CA LYS A 251 -17.18 -8.25 5.60
C LYS A 251 -17.64 -8.11 4.13
N ARG A 252 -18.75 -7.41 3.90
CA ARG A 252 -19.34 -7.21 2.57
C ARG A 252 -19.08 -5.84 1.98
N ASN A 253 -18.30 -4.98 2.67
CA ASN A 253 -18.11 -3.63 2.20
C ASN A 253 -17.21 -3.59 0.96
N PRO A 254 -17.79 -3.42 -0.24
CA PRO A 254 -17.03 -3.46 -1.49
C PRO A 254 -16.13 -2.24 -1.68
N ALA A 255 -16.28 -1.18 -0.87
CA ALA A 255 -15.48 0.02 -1.00
C ALA A 255 -13.99 -0.28 -0.80
N PHE A 256 -13.64 -0.99 0.26
CA PHE A 256 -12.24 -1.35 0.56
C PHE A 256 -11.61 -2.36 -0.41
N THR A 257 -12.39 -2.99 -1.30
CA THR A 257 -11.88 -4.03 -2.20
C THR A 257 -12.18 -3.78 -3.67
N ARG A 258 -13.02 -2.81 -3.99
CA ARG A 258 -13.48 -2.55 -5.37
C ARG A 258 -13.48 -1.08 -5.78
N ALA A 259 -13.40 -0.14 -4.83
CA ALA A 259 -13.35 1.28 -5.15
C ALA A 259 -12.08 1.64 -5.92
N LEU A 260 -12.18 2.58 -6.83
CA LEU A 260 -11.01 3.15 -7.54
C LEU A 260 -10.42 4.32 -6.78
N ALA A 261 -11.26 5.06 -6.02
CA ALA A 261 -10.86 6.12 -5.12
C ALA A 261 -11.71 6.11 -3.85
N MET A 262 -11.15 6.57 -2.73
CA MET A 262 -11.82 6.74 -1.43
C MET A 262 -11.43 8.08 -0.83
N GLY A 263 -12.40 8.78 -0.26
CA GLY A 263 -12.22 10.07 0.38
C GLY A 263 -13.54 10.83 0.49
N SER A 264 -13.47 12.12 0.80
CA SER A 264 -14.60 13.03 0.85
C SER A 264 -15.34 13.09 -0.49
N ARG A 265 -16.57 13.56 -0.46
CA ARG A 265 -17.35 13.79 -1.70
C ARG A 265 -16.61 14.74 -2.65
N ARG A 266 -15.97 15.78 -2.11
CA ARG A 266 -15.18 16.73 -2.89
C ARG A 266 -14.04 16.03 -3.62
N PHE A 267 -13.23 15.26 -2.91
CA PHE A 267 -12.11 14.50 -3.47
C PHE A 267 -12.57 13.55 -4.60
N ILE A 268 -13.71 12.87 -4.41
CA ILE A 268 -14.25 11.97 -5.42
C ILE A 268 -14.67 12.74 -6.68
N LEU A 269 -15.33 13.90 -6.55
CA LEU A 269 -15.74 14.72 -7.68
C LEU A 269 -14.53 15.27 -8.44
N GLU A 270 -13.50 15.77 -7.74
CA GLU A 270 -12.24 16.22 -8.33
C GLU A 270 -11.52 15.07 -9.04
N THR A 271 -11.51 13.88 -8.45
CA THR A 271 -10.93 12.67 -9.07
C THR A 271 -11.67 12.28 -10.35
N TYR A 272 -13.01 12.37 -10.37
CA TYR A 272 -13.79 12.14 -11.58
C TYR A 272 -13.44 13.12 -12.69
N ALA A 273 -13.33 14.40 -12.36
CA ALA A 273 -12.98 15.45 -13.32
C ALA A 273 -11.56 15.25 -13.89
N ARG A 274 -10.64 14.79 -13.06
CA ARG A 274 -9.23 14.57 -13.44
C ARG A 274 -9.01 13.34 -14.33
N PHE A 275 -9.86 12.32 -14.22
CA PHE A 275 -9.71 11.07 -14.98
C PHE A 275 -10.90 10.76 -15.90
N PRO A 276 -11.31 11.68 -16.81
CA PRO A 276 -12.52 11.52 -17.60
C PRO A 276 -12.49 10.29 -18.54
N LYS A 277 -11.30 9.86 -18.98
CA LYS A 277 -11.14 8.66 -19.82
C LYS A 277 -11.43 7.35 -19.09
N ILE A 278 -11.38 7.36 -17.76
CA ILE A 278 -11.65 6.19 -16.92
C ILE A 278 -13.12 6.14 -16.54
N PHE A 279 -13.73 7.30 -16.33
CA PHE A 279 -15.12 7.47 -15.93
C PHE A 279 -15.94 7.91 -17.13
N THR A 280 -16.58 6.97 -17.81
CA THR A 280 -17.48 7.29 -18.93
C THR A 280 -18.84 7.77 -18.41
N ALA A 281 -19.60 8.53 -19.22
CA ALA A 281 -20.92 9.08 -18.87
C ALA A 281 -21.95 8.03 -18.39
N LYS A 282 -21.78 6.75 -18.71
CA LYS A 282 -22.62 5.64 -18.22
C LYS A 282 -22.31 5.19 -16.79
N ARG A 283 -21.24 5.69 -16.17
CA ARG A 283 -20.86 5.34 -14.80
C ARG A 283 -21.45 6.38 -13.87
N ARG A 284 -22.39 5.95 -13.03
CA ARG A 284 -22.97 6.82 -12.00
C ARG A 284 -21.89 7.30 -11.03
N PRO A 285 -21.98 8.56 -10.54
CA PRO A 285 -21.13 9.05 -9.47
C PRO A 285 -21.22 8.12 -8.25
N ALA A 286 -20.15 8.04 -7.49
CA ALA A 286 -20.05 7.22 -6.29
C ALA A 286 -21.20 7.49 -5.33
N GLN A 287 -21.77 6.44 -4.77
CA GLN A 287 -22.70 6.59 -3.65
C GLN A 287 -21.93 6.92 -2.38
N PRO A 288 -22.45 7.78 -1.51
CA PRO A 288 -21.87 8.04 -0.21
C PRO A 288 -21.79 6.73 0.57
N PHE A 289 -20.65 6.55 1.19
CA PHE A 289 -20.37 5.40 2.02
C PHE A 289 -20.26 5.86 3.47
N VAL A 290 -21.19 5.42 4.31
CA VAL A 290 -21.20 5.76 5.74
C VAL A 290 -20.55 4.61 6.51
N THR A 291 -19.45 4.89 7.20
CA THR A 291 -18.74 3.87 7.99
C THR A 291 -19.38 3.61 9.35
N ASP A 292 -20.05 4.58 10.00
CA ASP A 292 -20.41 4.48 11.43
C ASP A 292 -21.84 4.88 11.80
N GLY A 293 -22.78 4.96 10.87
CA GLY A 293 -24.17 5.35 11.23
C GLY A 293 -24.33 6.76 11.77
N ARG A 294 -23.28 7.56 11.90
CA ARG A 294 -23.30 8.98 12.25
C ARG A 294 -23.31 9.80 10.98
N ALA A 295 -24.49 10.19 10.59
CA ALA A 295 -24.82 10.73 9.27
C ALA A 295 -24.11 12.04 8.85
N ASP A 296 -23.22 12.63 9.64
CA ASP A 296 -22.93 14.06 9.46
C ASP A 296 -21.46 14.50 9.41
N LYS A 297 -20.46 13.62 9.54
CA LYS A 297 -19.05 14.09 9.52
C LYS A 297 -18.04 13.32 8.69
N SER A 298 -18.33 12.13 8.19
CA SER A 298 -17.34 11.34 7.46
C SER A 298 -17.92 10.42 6.39
N ALA A 299 -18.65 10.99 5.46
CA ALA A 299 -19.06 10.21 4.30
C ALA A 299 -17.81 9.95 3.42
N LEU A 300 -17.20 8.78 3.55
CA LEU A 300 -16.28 8.30 2.55
C LEU A 300 -17.08 8.03 1.27
N CYS A 301 -16.73 8.69 0.18
CA CYS A 301 -17.29 8.40 -1.12
C CYS A 301 -16.34 7.44 -1.84
N ALA A 302 -16.92 6.37 -2.41
CA ALA A 302 -16.16 5.41 -3.19
C ALA A 302 -16.64 5.43 -4.63
N SER A 303 -15.74 5.55 -5.60
CA SER A 303 -16.10 5.34 -6.99
C SER A 303 -16.10 3.83 -7.28
N HIS A 304 -17.29 3.27 -7.48
CA HIS A 304 -17.44 1.87 -7.83
C HIS A 304 -17.41 1.68 -9.33
N ARG A 305 -16.92 0.52 -9.75
CA ARG A 305 -17.24 0.01 -11.09
C ARG A 305 -18.73 -0.32 -11.13
N PRO A 306 -19.42 -0.03 -12.23
CA PRO A 306 -20.70 -0.67 -12.49
C PRO A 306 -20.48 -2.19 -12.37
N ARG A 307 -21.35 -2.88 -11.66
CA ARG A 307 -21.50 -4.33 -11.86
C ARG A 307 -21.74 -4.50 -13.35
N GLU A 308 -20.92 -5.25 -14.04
CA GLU A 308 -21.36 -5.86 -15.29
C GLU A 308 -22.62 -6.62 -14.89
N ALA A 309 -23.74 -6.23 -15.48
CA ALA A 309 -24.94 -7.03 -15.39
C ALA A 309 -24.53 -8.40 -15.95
N VAL A 310 -24.53 -9.40 -15.10
CA VAL A 310 -24.49 -10.78 -15.53
C VAL A 310 -25.82 -10.97 -16.20
N PHE A 311 -25.86 -10.77 -17.51
CA PHE A 311 -26.90 -11.29 -18.34
C PHE A 311 -26.66 -12.80 -18.38
N GLY A 312 -27.63 -13.52 -17.84
CA GLY A 312 -27.71 -14.97 -17.91
C GLY A 312 -27.77 -15.48 -19.31
#